data_11a65b33f7b8a6637d4d503dbc285794
#
_entry.id   11a65b33f7b8a6637d4d503dbc285794
#
_cell.length_a   1.000
_cell.length_b   1.000
_cell.length_c   1.000
_cell.angle_alpha   90.00
_cell.angle_beta   90.00
_cell.angle_gamma   90.00
#
_symmetry.space_group_name_H-M   'P 1'
#
loop_
_entity.id
_entity.type
_entity.pdbx_description
1 polymer ?
#
loop_
_entity_poly.entity_id
_entity_poly.type
_entity_poly.pdbx_seq_one_letter_code
_entity_poly.pdbx_strand_id
1 'polypeptide(L)'
;FSGPNGGYEIMEQYHIDRQMVTLEDLRSIMTALNGLEASLKDPQLHDVIAKVGALITKAEQAKLEESGDELLFNANLWRGREADSGTISALRRAARFRHVVRFRYVTARGEEEEREAEPVGLAWKGYAWYLHAWCRLRRDYRTFRLTRIRDCRVLEERFAPRGVSLKELDARLDAAGPEFPQIRMVLRFHPRQRVRVEEYFPPEEIRVDGDGYYRVDTVHAEDEWLYGTLLGFGPDVTVLEPRRLADNLKRRALAIARLYE
;
A
#
# COMPACT_ATOMS: atom_id res chain seq x y z
N PHE A 1 19.32 25.29 -31.65
CA PHE A 1 19.13 25.38 -33.11
C PHE A 1 18.01 26.39 -33.41
N SER A 2 18.31 27.41 -34.25
CA SER A 2 17.33 28.41 -34.70
C SER A 2 16.89 28.07 -36.13
N GLY A 3 15.57 27.96 -36.35
CA GLY A 3 14.94 27.63 -37.66
C GLY A 3 13.49 27.22 -37.49
N PRO A 4 12.73 27.02 -38.60
CA PRO A 4 11.29 26.61 -38.52
C PRO A 4 11.07 25.29 -37.82
N ASN A 5 12.09 24.44 -37.62
CA ASN A 5 12.10 23.23 -36.83
C ASN A 5 13.09 23.32 -35.65
N GLY A 6 13.38 24.53 -35.18
CA GLY A 6 14.30 24.77 -34.07
C GLY A 6 13.71 24.27 -32.75
N GLY A 7 14.60 23.81 -31.88
CA GLY A 7 14.27 23.32 -30.53
C GLY A 7 15.47 23.49 -29.60
N TYR A 8 15.24 23.32 -28.32
CA TYR A 8 16.28 23.27 -27.31
C TYR A 8 16.59 21.81 -27.04
N GLU A 9 17.85 21.45 -26.99
CA GLU A 9 18.34 20.14 -26.62
C GLU A 9 19.18 20.30 -25.34
N ILE A 10 18.89 19.49 -24.34
CA ILE A 10 19.70 19.45 -23.13
C ILE A 10 20.95 18.61 -23.46
N MET A 11 22.14 19.18 -23.24
CA MET A 11 23.40 18.45 -23.47
C MET A 11 23.45 17.18 -22.61
N GLU A 12 23.96 16.08 -23.17
CA GLU A 12 24.05 14.76 -22.49
C GLU A 12 24.81 14.79 -21.15
N GLN A 13 25.68 15.80 -20.96
CA GLN A 13 26.48 16.01 -19.74
C GLN A 13 25.91 17.11 -18.85
N TYR A 14 24.69 17.60 -19.11
CA TYR A 14 24.09 18.62 -18.29
C TYR A 14 23.71 18.03 -16.91
N HIS A 15 24.41 18.49 -15.88
CA HIS A 15 24.08 18.22 -14.49
C HIS A 15 23.30 19.40 -13.93
N ILE A 16 22.23 19.13 -13.21
CA ILE A 16 21.55 20.19 -12.45
C ILE A 16 22.53 20.68 -11.40
N ASP A 17 22.99 21.93 -11.57
CA ASP A 17 23.83 22.57 -10.56
C ASP A 17 22.98 22.84 -9.32
N ARG A 18 23.59 22.73 -8.13
CA ARG A 18 22.97 23.09 -6.85
C ARG A 18 22.30 24.47 -6.87
N GLN A 19 22.79 25.38 -7.69
CA GLN A 19 22.21 26.72 -7.85
C GLN A 19 20.76 26.73 -8.37
N MET A 20 20.29 25.61 -8.96
CA MET A 20 18.91 25.45 -9.43
C MET A 20 17.96 24.83 -8.38
N VAL A 21 18.49 24.36 -7.26
CA VAL A 21 17.71 23.75 -6.18
C VAL A 21 17.69 24.71 -5.00
N THR A 22 16.53 25.23 -4.69
CA THR A 22 16.33 26.15 -3.56
C THR A 22 16.37 25.40 -2.22
N LEU A 23 16.51 26.13 -1.12
CA LEU A 23 16.43 25.54 0.22
C LEU A 23 15.06 24.89 0.48
N GLU A 24 13.99 25.50 -0.04
CA GLU A 24 12.62 24.99 0.02
C GLU A 24 12.46 23.65 -0.75
N ASP A 25 13.09 23.56 -1.92
CA ASP A 25 13.11 22.29 -2.69
C ASP A 25 13.85 21.20 -1.91
N LEU A 26 15.01 21.51 -1.31
CA LEU A 26 15.75 20.55 -0.48
C LEU A 26 14.95 20.10 0.72
N ARG A 27 14.23 21.02 1.39
CA ARG A 27 13.32 20.72 2.48
C ARG A 27 12.22 19.76 2.05
N SER A 28 11.55 20.06 0.94
CA SER A 28 10.49 19.21 0.37
C SER A 28 11.00 17.81 0.02
N ILE A 29 12.19 17.72 -0.58
CA ILE A 29 12.85 16.44 -0.90
C ILE A 29 13.16 15.66 0.37
N MET A 30 13.75 16.30 1.39
CA MET A 30 14.07 15.67 2.67
C MET A 30 12.81 15.16 3.38
N THR A 31 11.75 15.96 3.40
CA THR A 31 10.46 15.58 3.99
C THR A 31 9.88 14.35 3.30
N ALA A 32 9.88 14.31 1.96
CA ALA A 32 9.43 13.16 1.18
C ALA A 32 10.30 11.92 1.42
N LEU A 33 11.62 12.07 1.46
CA LEU A 33 12.55 10.97 1.71
C LEU A 33 12.40 10.41 3.13
N ASN A 34 12.22 11.24 4.15
CA ASN A 34 11.97 10.83 5.53
C ASN A 34 10.64 10.08 5.65
N GLY A 35 9.59 10.52 4.95
CA GLY A 35 8.30 9.82 4.87
C GLY A 35 8.45 8.42 4.25
N LEU A 36 9.24 8.33 3.17
CA LEU A 36 9.56 7.04 2.54
C LEU A 36 10.39 6.14 3.46
N GLU A 37 11.39 6.68 4.17
CA GLU A 37 12.22 5.93 5.11
C GLU A 37 11.37 5.36 6.26
N ALA A 38 10.48 6.16 6.82
CA ALA A 38 9.56 5.73 7.87
C ALA A 38 8.71 4.51 7.43
N SER A 39 8.36 4.45 6.13
CA SER A 39 7.57 3.35 5.55
C SER A 39 8.41 2.16 5.10
N LEU A 40 9.62 2.40 4.55
CA LEU A 40 10.48 1.38 3.93
C LEU A 40 11.50 0.80 4.89
N LYS A 41 11.99 1.61 5.83
CA LYS A 41 13.12 1.28 6.72
C LYS A 41 14.32 0.70 5.94
N ASP A 42 14.58 1.26 4.75
CA ASP A 42 15.61 0.78 3.82
C ASP A 42 16.95 1.47 4.13
N PRO A 43 18.00 0.73 4.49
CA PRO A 43 19.32 1.33 4.75
C PRO A 43 19.88 2.14 3.58
N GLN A 44 19.57 1.78 2.34
CA GLN A 44 20.00 2.56 1.17
C GLN A 44 19.33 3.94 1.10
N LEU A 45 18.09 4.06 1.61
CA LEU A 45 17.40 5.32 1.67
C LEU A 45 18.04 6.26 2.71
N HIS A 46 18.48 5.70 3.83
CA HIS A 46 19.23 6.43 4.86
C HIS A 46 20.50 7.09 4.28
N ASP A 47 21.25 6.35 3.46
CA ASP A 47 22.43 6.89 2.77
C ASP A 47 22.09 8.03 1.78
N VAL A 48 20.92 7.91 1.09
CA VAL A 48 20.46 8.96 0.19
C VAL A 48 20.06 10.22 0.97
N ILE A 49 19.33 10.05 2.08
CA ILE A 49 18.96 11.15 2.98
C ILE A 49 20.20 11.88 3.50
N ALA A 50 21.22 11.13 3.96
CA ALA A 50 22.46 11.71 4.42
C ALA A 50 23.17 12.51 3.31
N LYS A 51 23.21 12.00 2.08
CA LYS A 51 23.79 12.70 0.92
C LYS A 51 23.03 13.95 0.54
N VAL A 52 21.70 13.91 0.53
CA VAL A 52 20.87 15.09 0.25
C VAL A 52 21.03 16.12 1.38
N GLY A 53 21.03 15.68 2.64
CA GLY A 53 21.28 16.52 3.81
C GLY A 53 22.65 17.22 3.76
N ALA A 54 23.69 16.55 3.23
CA ALA A 54 25.02 17.15 3.06
C ALA A 54 25.07 18.29 2.01
N LEU A 55 24.03 18.44 1.18
CA LEU A 55 23.89 19.59 0.30
C LEU A 55 23.43 20.85 1.03
N ILE A 56 22.90 20.73 2.23
CA ILE A 56 22.41 21.83 3.06
C ILE A 56 23.58 22.34 3.89
N THR A 57 23.88 23.65 3.78
CA THR A 57 24.94 24.25 4.60
C THR A 57 24.51 24.40 6.05
N LYS A 58 25.48 24.51 6.98
CA LYS A 58 25.19 24.71 8.41
C LYS A 58 24.32 25.94 8.69
N ALA A 59 24.50 27.03 7.92
CA ALA A 59 23.69 28.25 8.06
C ALA A 59 22.23 28.02 7.58
N GLU A 60 22.05 27.25 6.53
CA GLU A 60 20.72 26.87 6.01
C GLU A 60 20.02 25.86 6.95
N GLN A 61 20.79 24.96 7.56
CA GLN A 61 20.28 24.00 8.53
C GLN A 61 19.73 24.69 9.78
N ALA A 62 20.45 25.70 10.30
CA ALA A 62 19.97 26.52 11.41
C ALA A 62 18.62 27.22 11.08
N LYS A 63 18.47 27.73 9.85
CA LYS A 63 17.20 28.33 9.41
C LYS A 63 16.05 27.32 9.29
N LEU A 64 16.35 26.09 8.91
CA LEU A 64 15.35 25.00 8.85
C LEU A 64 14.90 24.59 10.25
N GLU A 65 15.84 24.48 11.20
CA GLU A 65 15.55 24.18 12.61
C GLU A 65 14.71 25.26 13.29
N GLU A 66 14.96 26.55 12.98
CA GLU A 66 14.14 27.69 13.45
C GLU A 66 12.71 27.65 12.90
N SER A 67 12.52 27.15 11.69
CA SER A 67 11.21 27.08 11.03
C SER A 67 10.32 25.95 11.58
N GLY A 68 10.88 24.99 12.32
CA GLY A 68 10.20 23.82 12.86
C GLY A 68 9.82 22.80 11.77
N ASP A 69 9.51 21.58 12.21
CA ASP A 69 8.97 20.53 11.32
C ASP A 69 7.45 20.76 11.11
N GLU A 70 7.07 21.14 9.88
CA GLU A 70 5.66 21.33 9.53
C GLU A 70 4.93 20.03 9.21
N LEU A 71 5.67 18.95 8.91
CA LEU A 71 5.12 17.66 8.53
C LEU A 71 5.87 16.52 9.22
N LEU A 72 5.15 15.71 9.99
CA LEU A 72 5.65 14.49 10.59
C LEU A 72 4.98 13.28 9.92
N PHE A 73 5.77 12.41 9.28
CA PHE A 73 5.28 11.15 8.76
C PHE A 73 5.41 10.06 9.84
N ASN A 74 4.28 9.62 10.38
CA ASN A 74 4.23 8.48 11.28
C ASN A 74 3.47 7.33 10.61
N ALA A 75 4.21 6.36 10.05
CA ALA A 75 3.62 5.21 9.36
C ALA A 75 3.05 4.15 10.33
N ASN A 76 3.23 4.32 11.65
CA ASN A 76 2.83 3.35 12.67
C ASN A 76 1.40 3.59 13.16
N LEU A 77 0.41 3.60 12.28
CA LEU A 77 -1.00 3.81 12.65
C LEU A 77 -1.62 2.62 13.41
N TRP A 78 -1.07 1.40 13.23
CA TRP A 78 -1.54 0.19 13.92
C TRP A 78 -0.35 -0.73 14.20
N ARG A 79 -0.19 -1.20 15.42
CA ARG A 79 0.84 -2.19 15.82
C ARG A 79 0.56 -3.57 15.20
N GLY A 80 0.51 -3.63 13.87
CA GLY A 80 0.51 -4.88 13.12
C GLY A 80 1.94 -5.34 12.84
N ARG A 81 2.11 -6.59 12.41
CA ARG A 81 3.40 -7.07 11.92
C ARG A 81 3.77 -6.29 10.68
N GLU A 82 4.76 -5.43 10.80
CA GLU A 82 5.36 -4.74 9.66
C GLU A 82 6.10 -5.75 8.76
N ALA A 83 6.17 -5.45 7.47
CA ALA A 83 7.08 -6.18 6.61
C ALA A 83 8.51 -5.85 7.07
N ASP A 84 9.30 -6.91 7.32
CA ASP A 84 10.70 -6.76 7.70
C ASP A 84 11.46 -5.99 6.60
N SER A 85 12.19 -4.94 6.98
CA SER A 85 12.97 -4.11 6.04
C SER A 85 14.01 -4.93 5.27
N GLY A 86 14.57 -5.95 5.90
CA GLY A 86 15.48 -6.90 5.25
C GLY A 86 14.79 -7.67 4.14
N THR A 87 13.56 -8.10 4.34
CA THR A 87 12.73 -8.77 3.33
C THR A 87 12.40 -7.83 2.17
N ILE A 88 12.02 -6.59 2.42
CA ILE A 88 11.76 -5.58 1.38
C ILE A 88 13.01 -5.38 0.51
N SER A 89 14.17 -5.14 1.14
CA SER A 89 15.43 -4.93 0.46
C SER A 89 15.88 -6.15 -0.35
N ALA A 90 15.70 -7.37 0.20
CA ALA A 90 16.01 -8.61 -0.48
C ALA A 90 15.14 -8.82 -1.73
N LEU A 91 13.84 -8.61 -1.61
CA LEU A 91 12.88 -8.74 -2.72
C LEU A 91 13.11 -7.68 -3.81
N ARG A 92 13.44 -6.43 -3.44
CA ARG A 92 13.83 -5.39 -4.42
C ARG A 92 15.07 -5.80 -5.21
N ARG A 93 16.12 -6.31 -4.53
CA ARG A 93 17.32 -6.82 -5.19
C ARG A 93 17.00 -8.01 -6.08
N ALA A 94 16.20 -8.95 -5.60
CA ALA A 94 15.78 -10.12 -6.38
C ALA A 94 15.05 -9.71 -7.66
N ALA A 95 14.13 -8.74 -7.60
CA ALA A 95 13.46 -8.19 -8.78
C ALA A 95 14.48 -7.54 -9.74
N ARG A 96 15.36 -6.67 -9.22
CA ARG A 96 16.37 -5.95 -10.02
C ARG A 96 17.33 -6.88 -10.74
N PHE A 97 17.83 -7.92 -10.05
CA PHE A 97 18.82 -8.84 -10.58
C PHE A 97 18.23 -10.15 -11.12
N ARG A 98 16.88 -10.25 -11.14
CA ARG A 98 16.11 -11.37 -11.69
C ARG A 98 16.39 -12.70 -11.00
N HIS A 99 16.55 -12.68 -9.70
CA HIS A 99 16.68 -13.89 -8.90
C HIS A 99 15.30 -14.43 -8.47
N VAL A 100 15.16 -15.75 -8.55
CA VAL A 100 13.99 -16.45 -8.01
C VAL A 100 13.99 -16.32 -6.50
N VAL A 101 12.81 -16.18 -5.90
CA VAL A 101 12.63 -16.18 -4.46
C VAL A 101 11.78 -17.36 -4.02
N ARG A 102 12.13 -17.94 -2.87
CA ARG A 102 11.35 -18.99 -2.20
C ARG A 102 10.92 -18.49 -0.83
N PHE A 103 9.67 -18.72 -0.48
CA PHE A 103 9.12 -18.30 0.81
C PHE A 103 7.93 -19.16 1.21
N ARG A 104 7.63 -19.22 2.50
CA ARG A 104 6.34 -19.72 3.00
C ARG A 104 5.32 -18.57 2.99
N TYR A 105 4.14 -18.84 2.47
CA TYR A 105 3.05 -17.86 2.38
C TYR A 105 1.86 -18.30 3.20
N VAL A 106 1.45 -17.44 4.13
CA VAL A 106 0.23 -17.67 4.93
C VAL A 106 -0.97 -17.16 4.13
N THR A 107 -1.83 -18.09 3.70
CA THR A 107 -3.05 -17.75 2.95
C THR A 107 -4.04 -16.98 3.83
N ALA A 108 -5.09 -16.42 3.21
CA ALA A 108 -6.18 -15.77 3.97
C ALA A 108 -6.91 -16.74 4.91
N ARG A 109 -6.80 -18.05 4.69
CA ARG A 109 -7.39 -19.11 5.53
C ARG A 109 -6.48 -19.56 6.66
N GLY A 110 -5.28 -18.97 6.78
CA GLY A 110 -4.29 -19.35 7.78
C GLY A 110 -3.42 -20.56 7.40
N GLU A 111 -3.60 -21.13 6.21
CA GLU A 111 -2.80 -22.24 5.72
C GLU A 111 -1.43 -21.76 5.26
N GLU A 112 -0.38 -22.52 5.54
CA GLU A 112 0.98 -22.22 5.07
C GLU A 112 1.29 -23.04 3.83
N GLU A 113 1.77 -22.37 2.78
CA GLU A 113 2.17 -22.99 1.53
C GLU A 113 3.54 -22.47 1.09
N GLU A 114 4.41 -23.37 0.65
CA GLU A 114 5.67 -22.95 0.03
C GLU A 114 5.44 -22.40 -1.37
N ARG A 115 6.11 -21.31 -1.69
CA ARG A 115 6.03 -20.63 -2.98
C ARG A 115 7.42 -20.37 -3.54
N GLU A 116 7.56 -20.62 -4.82
CA GLU A 116 8.63 -20.06 -5.64
C GLU A 116 8.05 -19.06 -6.59
N ALA A 117 8.69 -17.88 -6.65
CA ALA A 117 8.22 -16.79 -7.44
C ALA A 117 9.35 -16.04 -8.13
N GLU A 118 9.03 -15.47 -9.29
CA GLU A 118 9.91 -14.62 -10.10
C GLU A 118 9.45 -13.16 -9.88
N PRO A 119 10.15 -12.38 -9.03
CA PRO A 119 9.74 -11.03 -8.67
C PRO A 119 9.71 -10.08 -9.87
N VAL A 120 8.62 -9.34 -10.04
CA VAL A 120 8.52 -8.21 -10.97
C VAL A 120 8.81 -6.90 -10.24
N GLY A 121 8.28 -6.74 -9.02
CA GLY A 121 8.51 -5.58 -8.18
C GLY A 121 7.62 -5.53 -6.96
N LEU A 122 7.77 -4.44 -6.19
CA LEU A 122 6.99 -4.17 -4.98
C LEU A 122 6.08 -2.98 -5.20
N ALA A 123 4.85 -3.07 -4.70
CA ALA A 123 3.87 -2.00 -4.69
C ALA A 123 3.41 -1.70 -3.26
N TRP A 124 3.23 -0.42 -2.94
CA TRP A 124 2.61 0.03 -1.71
C TRP A 124 1.15 0.41 -1.99
N LYS A 125 0.20 -0.29 -1.39
CA LYS A 125 -1.25 -0.09 -1.58
C LYS A 125 -1.98 -0.26 -0.26
N GLY A 126 -2.91 0.63 0.05
CA GLY A 126 -3.79 0.51 1.22
C GLY A 126 -3.02 0.22 2.51
N TYR A 127 -1.94 0.96 2.77
CA TYR A 127 -1.07 0.81 3.94
C TYR A 127 -0.36 -0.55 4.06
N ALA A 128 -0.17 -1.26 2.95
CA ALA A 128 0.54 -2.54 2.93
C ALA A 128 1.47 -2.67 1.72
N TRP A 129 2.56 -3.43 1.93
CA TRP A 129 3.47 -3.81 0.86
C TRP A 129 3.03 -5.11 0.20
N TYR A 130 3.11 -5.12 -1.12
CA TYR A 130 2.79 -6.27 -1.96
C TYR A 130 3.94 -6.58 -2.91
N LEU A 131 4.25 -7.86 -3.06
CA LEU A 131 5.13 -8.38 -4.10
C LEU A 131 4.29 -8.81 -5.30
N HIS A 132 4.50 -8.20 -6.45
CA HIS A 132 4.00 -8.70 -7.72
C HIS A 132 5.03 -9.65 -8.32
N ALA A 133 4.66 -10.87 -8.59
CA ALA A 133 5.55 -11.91 -9.08
C ALA A 133 4.83 -12.95 -9.93
N TRP A 134 5.56 -13.62 -10.81
CA TRP A 134 5.13 -14.85 -11.44
C TRP A 134 5.26 -16.01 -10.45
N CYS A 135 4.14 -16.59 -10.05
CA CYS A 135 4.12 -17.75 -9.16
C CYS A 135 4.35 -19.03 -9.97
N ARG A 136 5.47 -19.71 -9.74
CA ARG A 136 5.82 -20.96 -10.46
C ARG A 136 4.83 -22.08 -10.22
N LEU A 137 4.32 -22.20 -8.98
CA LEU A 137 3.34 -23.23 -8.63
C LEU A 137 2.00 -23.03 -9.38
N ARG A 138 1.53 -21.78 -9.46
CA ARG A 138 0.24 -21.46 -10.12
C ARG A 138 0.39 -21.18 -11.62
N ARG A 139 1.64 -21.02 -12.11
CA ARG A 139 1.96 -20.63 -13.49
C ARG A 139 1.20 -19.38 -13.94
N ASP A 140 1.14 -18.39 -13.04
CA ASP A 140 0.40 -17.15 -13.26
C ASP A 140 0.99 -16.03 -12.41
N TYR A 141 0.71 -14.77 -12.81
CA TYR A 141 1.07 -13.62 -12.00
C TYR A 141 0.19 -13.54 -10.75
N ARG A 142 0.82 -13.28 -9.62
CA ARG A 142 0.16 -13.18 -8.32
C ARG A 142 0.69 -12.01 -7.52
N THR A 143 -0.17 -11.52 -6.64
CA THR A 143 0.16 -10.51 -5.64
C THR A 143 0.29 -11.18 -4.28
N PHE A 144 1.44 -10.98 -3.62
CA PHE A 144 1.72 -11.52 -2.30
C PHE A 144 1.86 -10.38 -1.29
N ARG A 145 1.01 -10.34 -0.27
CA ARG A 145 1.14 -9.36 0.80
C ARG A 145 2.37 -9.69 1.64
N LEU A 146 3.30 -8.73 1.82
CA LEU A 146 4.59 -9.01 2.47
C LEU A 146 4.44 -9.47 3.91
N THR A 147 3.46 -8.96 4.64
CA THR A 147 3.20 -9.38 6.03
C THR A 147 2.78 -10.85 6.16
N ARG A 148 2.43 -11.53 5.07
CA ARG A 148 2.10 -12.96 4.99
C ARG A 148 3.26 -13.82 4.51
N ILE A 149 4.37 -13.21 4.10
CA ILE A 149 5.61 -13.91 3.68
C ILE A 149 6.41 -14.28 4.93
N ARG A 150 6.92 -15.51 4.96
CA ARG A 150 7.79 -16.08 5.99
C ARG A 150 9.00 -16.70 5.34
N ASP A 151 10.15 -16.65 6.02
CA ASP A 151 11.39 -17.32 5.63
C ASP A 151 11.79 -17.09 4.16
N CYS A 152 11.70 -15.83 3.72
CA CYS A 152 12.02 -15.45 2.36
C CYS A 152 13.53 -15.65 2.08
N ARG A 153 13.84 -16.41 1.03
CA ARG A 153 15.20 -16.67 0.55
C ARG A 153 15.32 -16.29 -0.91
N VAL A 154 16.37 -15.57 -1.24
CA VAL A 154 16.74 -15.28 -2.63
C VAL A 154 17.59 -16.44 -3.10
N LEU A 155 17.20 -17.10 -4.20
CA LEU A 155 17.93 -18.21 -4.78
C LEU A 155 18.99 -17.68 -5.74
N GLU A 156 20.03 -18.49 -5.99
CA GLU A 156 21.05 -18.19 -7.01
C GLU A 156 20.48 -18.27 -8.43
N GLU A 157 19.39 -19.02 -8.58
CA GLU A 157 18.69 -19.20 -9.85
C GLU A 157 18.16 -17.87 -10.37
N ARG A 158 18.41 -17.59 -11.66
CA ARG A 158 17.90 -16.43 -12.36
C ARG A 158 16.78 -16.81 -13.33
N PHE A 159 15.83 -15.92 -13.50
CA PHE A 159 14.76 -16.09 -14.47
C PHE A 159 14.88 -15.13 -15.66
N ALA A 160 14.35 -15.53 -16.81
CA ALA A 160 14.23 -14.66 -17.97
C ALA A 160 13.07 -13.67 -17.80
N PRO A 161 13.23 -12.40 -18.22
CA PRO A 161 12.15 -11.43 -18.14
C PRO A 161 10.95 -11.85 -19.00
N ARG A 162 9.75 -11.70 -18.47
CA ARG A 162 8.49 -12.04 -19.16
C ARG A 162 7.86 -10.85 -19.90
N GLY A 163 8.59 -9.74 -20.08
CA GLY A 163 8.17 -8.59 -20.86
C GLY A 163 7.00 -7.78 -20.26
N VAL A 164 6.67 -7.99 -18.96
CA VAL A 164 5.62 -7.24 -18.27
C VAL A 164 6.28 -6.29 -17.27
N SER A 165 5.97 -5.01 -17.37
CA SER A 165 6.41 -4.02 -16.40
C SER A 165 5.60 -4.08 -15.09
N LEU A 166 6.18 -3.58 -13.98
CA LEU A 166 5.46 -3.51 -12.70
C LEU A 166 4.16 -2.70 -12.83
N LYS A 167 4.18 -1.57 -13.54
CA LYS A 167 3.03 -0.70 -13.76
C LYS A 167 1.91 -1.40 -14.53
N GLU A 168 2.24 -2.11 -15.61
CA GLU A 168 1.27 -2.87 -16.39
C GLU A 168 0.68 -4.02 -15.60
N LEU A 169 1.52 -4.72 -14.82
CA LEU A 169 1.07 -5.84 -13.98
C LEU A 169 0.16 -5.34 -12.87
N ASP A 170 0.51 -4.25 -12.23
CA ASP A 170 -0.28 -3.61 -11.20
C ASP A 170 -1.68 -3.23 -11.72
N ALA A 171 -1.74 -2.55 -12.87
CA ALA A 171 -2.99 -2.19 -13.54
C ALA A 171 -3.82 -3.41 -13.96
N ARG A 172 -3.18 -4.48 -14.45
CA ARG A 172 -3.87 -5.73 -14.82
C ARG A 172 -4.48 -6.44 -13.61
N LEU A 173 -3.73 -6.49 -12.51
CA LEU A 173 -4.19 -7.14 -11.28
C LEU A 173 -5.33 -6.34 -10.62
N ASP A 174 -5.28 -5.01 -10.72
CA ASP A 174 -6.39 -4.16 -10.30
C ASP A 174 -7.61 -4.32 -11.21
N ALA A 175 -7.41 -4.38 -12.53
CA ALA A 175 -8.49 -4.58 -13.51
C ALA A 175 -9.09 -5.99 -13.49
N ALA A 176 -8.30 -7.02 -13.12
CA ALA A 176 -8.78 -8.39 -12.96
C ALA A 176 -9.76 -8.52 -11.78
N GLY A 177 -9.87 -7.46 -11.00
CA GLY A 177 -10.68 -7.42 -9.79
C GLY A 177 -10.00 -8.14 -8.62
N PRO A 178 -10.54 -7.95 -7.44
CA PRO A 178 -10.03 -8.62 -6.25
C PRO A 178 -10.20 -10.14 -6.36
N GLU A 179 -9.35 -10.88 -5.67
CA GLU A 179 -9.39 -12.35 -5.51
C GLU A 179 -10.77 -12.86 -5.03
N PHE A 180 -11.61 -11.96 -4.53
CA PHE A 180 -12.95 -12.21 -4.01
C PHE A 180 -14.02 -11.54 -4.87
N PRO A 181 -15.23 -12.15 -5.00
CA PRO A 181 -16.32 -11.57 -5.73
C PRO A 181 -16.68 -10.19 -5.16
N GLN A 182 -16.94 -9.23 -6.07
CA GLN A 182 -17.44 -7.93 -5.67
C GLN A 182 -18.90 -8.03 -5.25
N ILE A 183 -19.24 -7.36 -4.15
CA ILE A 183 -20.61 -7.26 -3.67
C ILE A 183 -21.02 -5.77 -3.55
N ARG A 184 -22.10 -5.40 -4.25
CA ARG A 184 -22.75 -4.13 -3.98
C ARG A 184 -23.54 -4.25 -2.71
N MET A 185 -23.43 -3.27 -1.83
CA MET A 185 -24.12 -3.24 -0.55
C MET A 185 -24.67 -1.86 -0.23
N VAL A 186 -25.82 -1.86 0.42
CA VAL A 186 -26.42 -0.67 1.00
C VAL A 186 -26.38 -0.83 2.51
N LEU A 187 -25.66 0.07 3.14
CA LEU A 187 -25.43 0.09 4.59
C LEU A 187 -26.13 1.30 5.20
N ARG A 188 -26.59 1.17 6.44
CA ARG A 188 -27.16 2.27 7.22
C ARG A 188 -26.47 2.33 8.56
N PHE A 189 -25.88 3.50 8.86
CA PHE A 189 -25.09 3.73 10.07
C PHE A 189 -25.78 4.70 11.00
N HIS A 190 -25.65 4.43 12.30
CA HIS A 190 -26.12 5.35 13.33
C HIS A 190 -25.37 6.70 13.27
N PRO A 191 -26.01 7.87 13.54
CA PRO A 191 -25.39 9.19 13.47
C PRO A 191 -24.06 9.34 14.24
N ARG A 192 -23.90 8.64 15.35
CA ARG A 192 -22.66 8.65 16.15
C ARG A 192 -21.43 8.09 15.44
N GLN A 193 -21.62 7.35 14.33
CA GLN A 193 -20.54 6.79 13.51
C GLN A 193 -20.08 7.73 12.39
N ARG A 194 -20.52 8.98 12.39
CA ARG A 194 -20.22 9.98 11.36
C ARG A 194 -18.75 9.96 10.95
N VAL A 195 -17.84 10.15 11.90
CA VAL A 195 -16.41 10.27 11.64
C VAL A 195 -15.88 9.01 10.93
N ARG A 196 -16.22 7.83 11.45
CA ARG A 196 -15.77 6.57 10.82
C ARG A 196 -16.37 6.36 9.43
N VAL A 197 -17.63 6.76 9.22
CA VAL A 197 -18.27 6.66 7.89
C VAL A 197 -17.55 7.56 6.89
N GLU A 198 -17.27 8.82 7.26
CA GLU A 198 -16.55 9.78 6.42
C GLU A 198 -15.07 9.38 6.18
N GLU A 199 -14.44 8.61 7.09
CA GLU A 199 -13.07 8.06 6.93
C GLU A 199 -13.02 6.80 6.05
N TYR A 200 -14.07 5.98 6.06
CA TYR A 200 -14.08 4.69 5.36
C TYR A 200 -14.69 4.74 3.96
N PHE A 201 -15.58 5.70 3.71
CA PHE A 201 -16.33 5.77 2.45
C PHE A 201 -16.16 7.13 1.78
N PRO A 202 -16.02 7.18 0.44
CA PRO A 202 -15.94 8.43 -0.28
C PRO A 202 -17.27 9.22 -0.17
N PRO A 203 -17.20 10.56 -0.15
CA PRO A 203 -18.39 11.42 0.06
C PRO A 203 -19.54 11.16 -0.92
N GLU A 204 -19.24 10.78 -2.17
CA GLU A 204 -20.22 10.49 -3.22
C GLU A 204 -21.06 9.24 -2.96
N GLU A 205 -20.57 8.32 -2.11
CA GLU A 205 -21.27 7.10 -1.70
C GLU A 205 -22.14 7.32 -0.47
N ILE A 206 -21.98 8.46 0.23
CA ILE A 206 -22.65 8.76 1.51
C ILE A 206 -23.88 9.64 1.27
N ARG A 207 -25.00 9.28 1.87
CA ARG A 207 -26.23 10.10 1.94
C ARG A 207 -26.70 10.16 3.39
N VAL A 208 -27.27 11.28 3.77
CA VAL A 208 -27.90 11.45 5.10
C VAL A 208 -29.40 11.31 4.94
N ASP A 209 -30.00 10.33 5.62
CA ASP A 209 -31.45 10.14 5.65
C ASP A 209 -32.13 11.25 6.50
N GLY A 210 -33.45 11.43 6.33
CA GLY A 210 -34.20 12.46 7.02
C GLY A 210 -34.23 12.34 8.56
N ASP A 211 -33.84 11.18 9.09
CA ASP A 211 -33.69 10.90 10.54
C ASP A 211 -32.23 11.02 11.04
N GLY A 212 -31.33 11.52 10.19
CA GLY A 212 -29.91 11.76 10.53
C GLY A 212 -29.01 10.55 10.43
N TYR A 213 -29.51 9.41 9.99
CA TYR A 213 -28.67 8.23 9.73
C TYR A 213 -27.89 8.38 8.41
N TYR A 214 -26.71 7.76 8.34
CA TYR A 214 -25.88 7.73 7.15
C TYR A 214 -26.18 6.49 6.33
N ARG A 215 -26.59 6.69 5.09
CA ARG A 215 -26.78 5.63 4.11
C ARG A 215 -25.61 5.59 3.15
N VAL A 216 -24.98 4.43 3.00
CA VAL A 216 -23.83 4.23 2.10
C VAL A 216 -24.18 3.17 1.06
N ASP A 217 -24.02 3.50 -0.22
CA ASP A 217 -24.20 2.59 -1.35
C ASP A 217 -22.83 2.38 -2.01
N THR A 218 -22.22 1.23 -1.81
CA THR A 218 -20.84 0.97 -2.18
C THR A 218 -20.63 -0.44 -2.72
N VAL A 219 -19.49 -0.67 -3.37
CA VAL A 219 -19.09 -1.97 -3.90
C VAL A 219 -17.75 -2.35 -3.28
N HIS A 220 -17.69 -3.51 -2.63
CA HIS A 220 -16.47 -4.03 -2.01
C HIS A 220 -16.26 -5.51 -2.31
N ALA A 221 -15.01 -5.97 -2.15
CA ALA A 221 -14.71 -7.40 -2.14
C ALA A 221 -15.40 -8.08 -0.95
N GLU A 222 -16.10 -9.18 -1.20
CA GLU A 222 -16.72 -9.99 -0.14
C GLU A 222 -15.67 -10.92 0.47
N ASP A 223 -14.88 -10.38 1.40
CA ASP A 223 -13.79 -11.07 2.09
C ASP A 223 -13.90 -10.97 3.62
N GLU A 224 -12.97 -11.58 4.33
CA GLU A 224 -12.93 -11.55 5.80
C GLU A 224 -12.69 -10.14 6.36
N TRP A 225 -12.00 -9.27 5.59
CA TRP A 225 -11.80 -7.88 6.01
C TRP A 225 -13.13 -7.12 6.05
N LEU A 226 -13.97 -7.29 5.02
CA LEU A 226 -15.31 -6.67 4.97
C LEU A 226 -16.14 -7.08 6.19
N TYR A 227 -16.22 -8.39 6.47
CA TYR A 227 -16.95 -8.89 7.62
C TYR A 227 -16.40 -8.38 8.95
N GLY A 228 -15.08 -8.35 9.10
CA GLY A 228 -14.42 -7.81 10.29
C GLY A 228 -14.72 -6.32 10.48
N THR A 229 -14.70 -5.55 9.39
CA THR A 229 -15.00 -4.11 9.39
C THR A 229 -16.45 -3.86 9.79
N LEU A 230 -17.41 -4.56 9.20
CA LEU A 230 -18.82 -4.42 9.53
C LEU A 230 -19.12 -4.83 10.98
N LEU A 231 -18.57 -5.95 11.45
CA LEU A 231 -18.68 -6.36 12.85
C LEU A 231 -18.07 -5.34 13.82
N GLY A 232 -17.01 -4.65 13.40
CA GLY A 232 -16.34 -3.61 14.18
C GLY A 232 -17.18 -2.35 14.41
N PHE A 233 -18.25 -2.13 13.64
CA PHE A 233 -19.24 -1.09 13.90
C PHE A 233 -20.27 -1.52 14.98
N GLY A 234 -20.29 -2.81 15.34
CA GLY A 234 -21.21 -3.34 16.34
C GLY A 234 -22.67 -3.13 15.95
N PRO A 235 -23.56 -2.67 16.89
CA PRO A 235 -24.97 -2.47 16.63
C PRO A 235 -25.28 -1.20 15.80
N ASP A 236 -24.25 -0.41 15.44
CA ASP A 236 -24.41 0.88 14.77
C ASP A 236 -24.43 0.78 13.24
N VAL A 237 -24.27 -0.40 12.68
CA VAL A 237 -24.42 -0.66 11.26
C VAL A 237 -25.53 -1.64 11.00
N THR A 238 -26.37 -1.33 10.02
CA THR A 238 -27.39 -2.23 9.48
C THR A 238 -27.11 -2.45 8.00
N VAL A 239 -27.00 -3.69 7.57
CA VAL A 239 -26.96 -4.05 6.15
C VAL A 239 -28.39 -4.08 5.63
N LEU A 240 -28.71 -3.12 4.76
CA LEU A 240 -30.02 -3.05 4.10
C LEU A 240 -30.08 -4.00 2.91
N GLU A 241 -29.00 -4.03 2.11
CA GLU A 241 -28.83 -4.87 0.92
C GLU A 241 -27.38 -5.35 0.79
N PRO A 242 -27.15 -6.56 0.26
CA PRO A 242 -28.13 -7.62 0.01
C PRO A 242 -28.42 -8.42 1.29
N ARG A 243 -29.57 -9.07 1.34
CA ARG A 243 -29.99 -9.88 2.49
C ARG A 243 -28.99 -10.99 2.86
N ARG A 244 -28.35 -11.59 1.85
CA ARG A 244 -27.30 -12.60 2.05
C ARG A 244 -26.16 -12.10 2.94
N LEU A 245 -25.73 -10.85 2.75
CA LEU A 245 -24.66 -10.24 3.55
C LEU A 245 -25.12 -10.04 5.00
N ALA A 246 -26.36 -9.54 5.20
CA ALA A 246 -26.95 -9.36 6.52
C ALA A 246 -27.06 -10.70 7.28
N ASP A 247 -27.53 -11.77 6.60
CA ASP A 247 -27.65 -13.10 7.18
C ASP A 247 -26.29 -13.70 7.58
N ASN A 248 -25.25 -13.51 6.75
CA ASN A 248 -23.89 -13.91 7.07
C ASN A 248 -23.33 -13.14 8.27
N LEU A 249 -23.54 -11.83 8.33
CA LEU A 249 -23.09 -10.99 9.45
C LEU A 249 -23.77 -11.42 10.75
N LYS A 250 -25.09 -11.63 10.71
CA LYS A 250 -25.85 -12.14 11.86
C LYS A 250 -25.32 -13.49 12.37
N ARG A 251 -25.07 -14.43 11.46
CA ARG A 251 -24.52 -15.76 11.83
C ARG A 251 -23.17 -15.64 12.53
N ARG A 252 -22.29 -14.77 12.04
CA ARG A 252 -20.96 -14.52 12.65
C ARG A 252 -21.10 -13.87 14.02
N ALA A 253 -21.96 -12.86 14.16
CA ALA A 253 -22.22 -12.21 15.44
C ALA A 253 -22.77 -13.19 16.50
N LEU A 254 -23.69 -14.08 16.11
CA LEU A 254 -24.20 -15.14 17.00
C LEU A 254 -23.12 -16.16 17.37
N ALA A 255 -22.23 -16.51 16.43
CA ALA A 255 -21.11 -17.39 16.73
C ALA A 255 -20.14 -16.77 17.75
N ILE A 256 -19.88 -15.47 17.64
CA ILE A 256 -19.09 -14.71 18.63
C ILE A 256 -19.78 -14.71 19.99
N ALA A 257 -21.08 -14.40 20.05
CA ALA A 257 -21.84 -14.36 21.31
C ALA A 257 -21.74 -15.67 22.08
N ARG A 258 -21.85 -16.81 21.39
CA ARG A 258 -21.75 -18.15 21.99
C ARG A 258 -20.39 -18.48 22.61
N LEU A 259 -19.33 -17.76 22.28
CA LEU A 259 -18.01 -17.95 22.91
C LEU A 259 -17.94 -17.35 24.32
N TYR A 260 -18.90 -16.51 24.69
CA TYR A 260 -18.95 -15.79 25.97
C TYR A 260 -20.17 -16.19 26.83
N GLU A 261 -20.95 -17.18 26.40
CA GLU A 261 -21.99 -17.87 27.18
C GLU A 261 -21.39 -19.05 27.98
#